data_f371d559ad7f3c56c176a3c751df9627
#
_entry.id   f371d559ad7f3c56c176a3c751df9627
#
_cell.length_a   1.000
_cell.length_b   1.000
_cell.length_c   1.000
_cell.angle_alpha   90.00
_cell.angle_beta   90.00
_cell.angle_gamma   90.00
#
_symmetry.space_group_name_H-M   'P 1'
#
loop_
_entity.id
_entity.type
_entity.pdbx_description
1 polymer ?
#
loop_
_entity_poly.entity_id
_entity_poly.type
_entity_poly.pdbx_seq_one_letter_code
_entity_poly.pdbx_strand_id
1 'polypeptide(L)'
;MRIGLFTDTYFPQVSGVATSIRTLKTQLEKMGHSVFIFTTTDRDVDRYEDWQIVRIPSVPFFAFKDRRVAYRGFSKALEIAKQYKLDIIHTQTEFSLGLLGIAIARELKIPVVHTYHTQYEDYVRYIAKGMVIRPSMVKYIVRGFMSDLDGVICPSEIVYDLLLKYKVAAEKRVIPTGIELEKFQRPEITEEDVSDLRAKLGISSDETMLLSLSRVSYEKNIQAVMAALPSVLEEEDKVRLVVAGDGPYLPDLKSQAKKLGIEDKVVFTGMIAPGETALYYKAADFFISASTSETQGLTYLEALASGTPIIAHGNLYLDNVITDQMFGTLYYHDNDLAGAI
;
A
#
# COMPACT_ATOMS: atom_id res chain seq x y z
N MET A 1 -0.34 26.66 -6.59
CA MET A 1 -1.74 26.22 -6.42
C MET A 1 -1.98 25.83 -4.97
N ARG A 2 -3.22 25.94 -4.50
CA ARG A 2 -3.69 25.46 -3.21
C ARG A 2 -4.50 24.19 -3.43
N ILE A 3 -3.98 23.07 -2.96
CA ILE A 3 -4.47 21.73 -3.29
C ILE A 3 -5.06 21.09 -2.04
N GLY A 4 -6.31 20.62 -2.12
CA GLY A 4 -6.96 19.87 -1.05
C GLY A 4 -6.89 18.37 -1.33
N LEU A 5 -6.14 17.59 -0.53
CA LEU A 5 -6.11 16.13 -0.59
C LEU A 5 -7.17 15.56 0.35
N PHE A 6 -8.14 14.82 -0.17
CA PHE A 6 -9.24 14.23 0.59
C PHE A 6 -9.07 12.71 0.69
N THR A 7 -8.99 12.19 1.91
CA THR A 7 -8.68 10.78 2.15
C THR A 7 -9.29 10.26 3.45
N ASP A 8 -9.86 9.06 3.43
CA ASP A 8 -10.33 8.36 4.64
C ASP A 8 -9.20 7.70 5.43
N THR A 9 -7.99 7.64 4.86
CA THR A 9 -6.82 6.96 5.42
C THR A 9 -5.61 7.89 5.38
N TYR A 10 -5.06 8.21 6.55
CA TYR A 10 -3.82 9.00 6.69
C TYR A 10 -3.17 8.69 8.04
N PHE A 11 -1.94 9.15 8.24
CA PHE A 11 -1.25 8.94 9.51
C PHE A 11 -2.10 9.38 10.72
N PRO A 12 -2.03 8.61 11.84
CA PRO A 12 -1.06 7.57 12.21
C PRO A 12 -1.32 6.19 11.58
N GLN A 13 -2.39 6.00 10.81
CA GLN A 13 -2.65 4.75 10.10
C GLN A 13 -1.60 4.54 9.02
N VAL A 14 -0.69 3.57 9.22
CA VAL A 14 0.35 3.23 8.25
C VAL A 14 -0.24 2.36 7.15
N SER A 15 -0.12 2.84 5.91
CA SER A 15 -0.54 2.10 4.71
C SER A 15 0.16 2.66 3.48
N GLY A 16 0.23 1.88 2.39
CA GLY A 16 0.77 2.36 1.11
C GLY A 16 0.08 3.63 0.61
N VAL A 17 -1.24 3.74 0.81
CA VAL A 17 -2.02 4.95 0.47
C VAL A 17 -1.57 6.15 1.30
N ALA A 18 -1.44 6.01 2.62
CA ALA A 18 -0.99 7.09 3.49
C ALA A 18 0.44 7.55 3.14
N THR A 19 1.32 6.59 2.84
CA THR A 19 2.70 6.88 2.39
C THR A 19 2.71 7.62 1.06
N SER A 20 1.93 7.16 0.07
CA SER A 20 1.76 7.82 -1.23
C SER A 20 1.28 9.27 -1.08
N ILE A 21 0.27 9.52 -0.23
CA ILE A 21 -0.27 10.86 0.02
C ILE A 21 0.79 11.77 0.66
N ARG A 22 1.56 11.26 1.62
CA ARG A 22 2.65 12.03 2.25
C ARG A 22 3.74 12.39 1.25
N THR A 23 4.16 11.43 0.43
CA THR A 23 5.14 11.66 -0.63
C THR A 23 4.63 12.70 -1.62
N LEU A 24 3.38 12.58 -2.06
CA LEU A 24 2.74 13.55 -2.96
C LEU A 24 2.69 14.95 -2.34
N LYS A 25 2.24 15.07 -1.07
CA LYS A 25 2.25 16.36 -0.35
C LYS A 25 3.63 16.98 -0.36
N THR A 26 4.64 16.21 0.08
CA THR A 26 6.02 16.68 0.17
C THR A 26 6.56 17.18 -1.17
N GLN A 27 6.31 16.45 -2.26
CA GLN A 27 6.81 16.84 -3.58
C GLN A 27 6.08 18.07 -4.14
N LEU A 28 4.77 18.13 -3.98
CA LEU A 28 3.99 19.30 -4.39
C LEU A 28 4.41 20.56 -3.62
N GLU A 29 4.71 20.45 -2.34
CA GLU A 29 5.23 21.57 -1.53
C GLU A 29 6.64 22.01 -1.96
N LYS A 30 7.53 21.07 -2.29
CA LYS A 30 8.83 21.36 -2.90
C LYS A 30 8.69 22.09 -4.25
N MET A 31 7.61 21.85 -4.99
CA MET A 31 7.29 22.56 -6.24
C MET A 31 6.62 23.93 -6.00
N GLY A 32 6.48 24.37 -4.75
CA GLY A 32 5.90 25.68 -4.40
C GLY A 32 4.37 25.71 -4.33
N HIS A 33 3.72 24.55 -4.19
CA HIS A 33 2.27 24.47 -3.95
C HIS A 33 1.97 24.46 -2.45
N SER A 34 0.75 24.88 -2.06
CA SER A 34 0.25 24.72 -0.70
C SER A 34 -0.68 23.51 -0.68
N VAL A 35 -0.41 22.54 0.19
CA VAL A 35 -1.17 21.29 0.24
C VAL A 35 -1.85 21.13 1.58
N PHE A 36 -3.15 20.86 1.56
CA PHE A 36 -4.00 20.69 2.73
C PHE A 36 -4.63 19.29 2.70
N ILE A 37 -4.52 18.57 3.81
CA ILE A 37 -5.08 17.21 3.91
C ILE A 37 -6.37 17.25 4.71
N PHE A 38 -7.44 16.76 4.12
CA PHE A 38 -8.72 16.51 4.79
C PHE A 38 -8.85 15.01 5.03
N THR A 39 -8.85 14.63 6.31
CA THR A 39 -8.87 13.21 6.69
C THR A 39 -9.76 12.95 7.90
N THR A 40 -9.90 11.69 8.28
CA THR A 40 -10.70 11.29 9.44
C THR A 40 -10.00 11.60 10.76
N THR A 41 -10.78 11.81 11.84
CA THR A 41 -10.23 11.85 13.20
C THR A 41 -9.66 10.49 13.58
N ASP A 42 -8.58 10.51 14.34
CA ASP A 42 -8.07 9.34 15.05
C ASP A 42 -7.93 9.66 16.55
N ARG A 43 -7.94 8.63 17.40
CA ARG A 43 -7.86 8.80 18.85
C ARG A 43 -6.47 9.19 19.32
N ASP A 44 -5.45 8.70 18.60
CA ASP A 44 -4.04 8.77 18.99
C ASP A 44 -3.32 9.99 18.38
N VAL A 45 -4.07 10.93 17.78
CA VAL A 45 -3.49 12.12 17.15
C VAL A 45 -3.82 13.38 17.93
N ASP A 46 -2.78 14.15 18.23
CA ASP A 46 -2.94 15.52 18.70
C ASP A 46 -3.56 16.38 17.57
N ARG A 47 -4.68 17.04 17.87
CA ARG A 47 -5.42 17.87 16.91
C ARG A 47 -4.64 19.11 16.46
N TYR A 48 -3.51 19.39 17.08
CA TYR A 48 -2.71 20.60 16.86
C TYR A 48 -1.37 20.33 16.14
N GLU A 49 -1.09 19.09 15.73
CA GLU A 49 0.21 18.69 15.18
C GLU A 49 0.59 19.39 13.88
N ASP A 50 -0.38 19.58 12.97
CA ASP A 50 -0.17 20.25 11.67
C ASP A 50 -1.46 20.97 11.25
N TRP A 51 -1.42 22.29 11.18
CA TRP A 51 -2.57 23.12 10.78
C TRP A 51 -3.04 22.84 9.33
N GLN A 52 -2.21 22.22 8.48
CA GLN A 52 -2.57 21.80 7.13
C GLN A 52 -3.38 20.50 7.13
N ILE A 53 -3.47 19.79 8.26
CA ILE A 53 -4.25 18.55 8.40
C ILE A 53 -5.59 18.83 9.06
N VAL A 54 -6.65 18.78 8.29
CA VAL A 54 -8.03 19.00 8.75
C VAL A 54 -8.67 17.66 9.07
N ARG A 55 -8.95 17.42 10.35
CA ARG A 55 -9.57 16.16 10.79
C ARG A 55 -11.07 16.29 10.93
N ILE A 56 -11.79 15.47 10.17
CA ILE A 56 -13.25 15.43 10.09
C ILE A 56 -13.78 14.37 11.07
N PRO A 57 -14.82 14.69 11.87
CA PRO A 57 -15.41 13.75 12.82
C PRO A 57 -15.82 12.44 12.15
N SER A 58 -15.33 11.32 12.70
CA SER A 58 -15.48 10.00 12.11
C SER A 58 -15.68 8.92 13.17
N VAL A 59 -16.24 7.79 12.77
CA VAL A 59 -16.44 6.59 13.58
C VAL A 59 -15.70 5.41 12.97
N PRO A 60 -15.28 4.41 13.74
CA PRO A 60 -14.74 3.18 13.20
C PRO A 60 -15.72 2.52 12.24
N PHE A 61 -15.21 1.99 11.14
CA PHE A 61 -16.05 1.26 10.19
C PHE A 61 -16.22 -0.18 10.68
N PHE A 62 -17.46 -0.64 10.81
CA PHE A 62 -17.78 -1.94 11.41
C PHE A 62 -17.15 -3.14 10.68
N ALA A 63 -16.99 -3.05 9.35
CA ALA A 63 -16.41 -4.11 8.54
C ALA A 63 -14.87 -4.13 8.57
N PHE A 64 -14.24 -3.00 8.91
CA PHE A 64 -12.79 -2.83 9.01
C PHE A 64 -12.48 -1.95 10.20
N LYS A 65 -12.12 -2.56 11.32
CA LYS A 65 -11.89 -1.85 12.58
C LYS A 65 -10.76 -0.80 12.51
N ASP A 66 -9.83 -0.99 11.61
CA ASP A 66 -8.72 -0.08 11.31
C ASP A 66 -9.09 1.04 10.32
N ARG A 67 -10.31 1.05 9.79
CA ARG A 67 -10.83 2.11 8.92
C ARG A 67 -11.87 2.94 9.63
N ARG A 68 -11.97 4.19 9.22
CA ARG A 68 -12.93 5.15 9.79
C ARG A 68 -13.76 5.79 8.68
N VAL A 69 -15.00 6.17 9.01
CA VAL A 69 -15.93 6.81 8.09
C VAL A 69 -16.39 8.13 8.69
N ALA A 70 -16.25 9.22 7.96
CA ALA A 70 -16.78 10.50 8.38
C ALA A 70 -18.31 10.48 8.27
N TYR A 71 -19.00 10.92 9.32
CA TYR A 71 -20.45 10.92 9.38
C TYR A 71 -21.06 12.33 9.46
N ARG A 72 -20.23 13.34 9.63
CA ARG A 72 -20.62 14.77 9.68
C ARG A 72 -19.42 15.65 9.35
N GLY A 73 -19.64 16.95 9.15
CA GLY A 73 -18.57 17.93 9.01
C GLY A 73 -18.48 18.57 7.63
N PHE A 74 -19.45 18.33 6.73
CA PHE A 74 -19.49 18.96 5.41
C PHE A 74 -19.38 20.49 5.49
N SER A 75 -20.25 21.16 6.24
CA SER A 75 -20.26 22.63 6.35
C SER A 75 -18.94 23.18 6.87
N LYS A 76 -18.35 22.53 7.88
CA LYS A 76 -17.04 22.93 8.42
C LYS A 76 -15.91 22.70 7.41
N ALA A 77 -15.90 21.56 6.72
CA ALA A 77 -14.88 21.26 5.71
C ALA A 77 -15.00 22.25 4.53
N LEU A 78 -16.21 22.58 4.11
CA LEU A 78 -16.48 23.58 3.06
C LEU A 78 -16.01 24.99 3.49
N GLU A 79 -16.28 25.41 4.73
CA GLU A 79 -15.82 26.68 5.27
C GLU A 79 -14.29 26.76 5.26
N ILE A 80 -13.61 25.71 5.74
CA ILE A 80 -12.15 25.64 5.74
C ILE A 80 -11.60 25.63 4.31
N ALA A 81 -12.20 24.89 3.39
CA ALA A 81 -11.82 24.87 1.98
C ALA A 81 -11.93 26.26 1.33
N LYS A 82 -13.00 27.02 1.65
CA LYS A 82 -13.17 28.43 1.25
C LYS A 82 -12.10 29.33 1.86
N GLN A 83 -11.82 29.18 3.15
CA GLN A 83 -10.79 29.94 3.88
C GLN A 83 -9.40 29.70 3.28
N TYR A 84 -9.08 28.45 2.94
CA TYR A 84 -7.83 28.09 2.29
C TYR A 84 -7.80 28.45 0.81
N LYS A 85 -8.92 28.85 0.23
CA LYS A 85 -9.08 29.21 -1.20
C LYS A 85 -8.50 28.11 -2.10
N LEU A 86 -9.00 26.88 -1.94
CA LEU A 86 -8.54 25.75 -2.74
C LEU A 86 -8.74 26.01 -4.23
N ASP A 87 -7.73 25.69 -5.03
CA ASP A 87 -7.77 25.80 -6.49
C ASP A 87 -8.23 24.48 -7.14
N ILE A 88 -7.97 23.36 -6.46
CA ILE A 88 -8.29 21.99 -6.92
C ILE A 88 -8.47 21.07 -5.74
N ILE A 89 -9.33 20.08 -5.89
CA ILE A 89 -9.46 18.95 -4.95
C ILE A 89 -8.93 17.68 -5.61
N HIS A 90 -8.13 16.92 -4.83
CA HIS A 90 -7.61 15.63 -5.24
C HIS A 90 -8.03 14.58 -4.21
N THR A 91 -8.97 13.73 -4.58
CA THR A 91 -9.46 12.65 -3.73
C THR A 91 -8.56 11.42 -3.84
N GLN A 92 -8.34 10.72 -2.70
CA GLN A 92 -7.42 9.59 -2.60
C GLN A 92 -8.11 8.29 -2.16
N THR A 93 -9.39 8.39 -1.79
CA THR A 93 -10.23 7.26 -1.42
C THR A 93 -11.66 7.48 -1.92
N GLU A 94 -12.38 6.40 -2.21
CA GLU A 94 -13.73 6.41 -2.78
C GLU A 94 -14.84 6.38 -1.72
N PHE A 95 -14.47 6.60 -0.46
CA PHE A 95 -15.40 6.55 0.68
C PHE A 95 -15.86 7.95 1.11
N SER A 96 -16.04 8.13 2.41
CA SER A 96 -16.69 9.32 2.97
C SER A 96 -15.97 10.63 2.64
N LEU A 97 -14.64 10.65 2.72
CA LEU A 97 -13.86 11.86 2.44
C LEU A 97 -13.70 12.09 0.93
N GLY A 98 -13.63 11.04 0.12
CA GLY A 98 -13.67 11.17 -1.34
C GLY A 98 -14.99 11.81 -1.82
N LEU A 99 -16.13 11.29 -1.35
CA LEU A 99 -17.44 11.86 -1.65
C LEU A 99 -17.59 13.29 -1.12
N LEU A 100 -17.07 13.56 0.07
CA LEU A 100 -17.03 14.90 0.67
C LEU A 100 -16.22 15.86 -0.23
N GLY A 101 -15.06 15.46 -0.71
CA GLY A 101 -14.20 16.23 -1.60
C GLY A 101 -14.91 16.59 -2.91
N ILE A 102 -15.57 15.61 -3.57
CA ILE A 102 -16.36 15.83 -4.78
C ILE A 102 -17.49 16.86 -4.53
N ALA A 103 -18.21 16.70 -3.42
CA ALA A 103 -19.32 17.63 -3.09
C ALA A 103 -18.82 19.06 -2.84
N ILE A 104 -17.66 19.21 -2.17
CA ILE A 104 -17.03 20.51 -1.93
C ILE A 104 -16.52 21.13 -3.25
N ALA A 105 -15.88 20.32 -4.12
CA ALA A 105 -15.43 20.80 -5.43
C ALA A 105 -16.56 21.38 -6.26
N ARG A 106 -17.70 20.69 -6.30
CA ARG A 106 -18.93 21.17 -6.97
C ARG A 106 -19.45 22.50 -6.40
N GLU A 107 -19.51 22.60 -5.08
CA GLU A 107 -19.97 23.81 -4.39
C GLU A 107 -19.04 25.00 -4.67
N LEU A 108 -17.73 24.74 -4.69
CA LEU A 108 -16.71 25.77 -4.96
C LEU A 108 -16.51 26.03 -6.47
N LYS A 109 -17.06 25.19 -7.33
CA LYS A 109 -16.86 25.20 -8.79
C LYS A 109 -15.38 25.14 -9.18
N ILE A 110 -14.63 24.28 -8.51
CA ILE A 110 -13.22 24.01 -8.79
C ILE A 110 -13.06 22.57 -9.30
N PRO A 111 -11.98 22.29 -10.06
CA PRO A 111 -11.75 20.95 -10.57
C PRO A 111 -11.53 19.92 -9.47
N VAL A 112 -11.90 18.66 -9.77
CA VAL A 112 -11.68 17.50 -8.91
C VAL A 112 -11.07 16.35 -9.68
N VAL A 113 -9.93 15.86 -9.17
CA VAL A 113 -9.25 14.68 -9.69
C VAL A 113 -9.18 13.59 -8.61
N HIS A 114 -8.93 12.36 -9.04
CA HIS A 114 -8.86 11.21 -8.14
C HIS A 114 -7.68 10.31 -8.47
N THR A 115 -7.00 9.76 -7.45
CA THR A 115 -6.06 8.66 -7.63
C THR A 115 -6.68 7.35 -7.16
N TYR A 116 -6.71 6.35 -8.05
CA TYR A 116 -7.25 5.03 -7.74
C TYR A 116 -6.20 4.12 -7.12
N HIS A 117 -6.27 3.92 -5.81
CA HIS A 117 -5.23 3.21 -5.05
C HIS A 117 -5.54 1.73 -4.78
N THR A 118 -6.78 1.27 -4.93
CA THR A 118 -7.19 -0.04 -4.39
C THR A 118 -7.95 -0.86 -5.42
N GLN A 119 -7.50 -2.09 -5.67
CA GLN A 119 -8.26 -3.07 -6.45
C GLN A 119 -9.37 -3.69 -5.58
N TYR A 120 -10.52 -3.03 -5.58
CA TYR A 120 -11.65 -3.42 -4.71
C TYR A 120 -12.25 -4.79 -5.03
N GLU A 121 -12.14 -5.31 -6.25
CA GLU A 121 -12.68 -6.63 -6.59
C GLU A 121 -12.08 -7.73 -5.72
N ASP A 122 -10.76 -7.68 -5.49
CA ASP A 122 -10.09 -8.63 -4.62
C ASP A 122 -10.44 -8.39 -3.16
N TYR A 123 -10.53 -7.12 -2.78
CA TYR A 123 -10.85 -6.72 -1.41
C TYR A 123 -12.24 -7.17 -0.96
N VAL A 124 -13.27 -7.02 -1.82
CA VAL A 124 -14.65 -7.39 -1.45
C VAL A 124 -14.88 -8.90 -1.40
N ARG A 125 -14.04 -9.72 -2.05
CA ARG A 125 -14.10 -11.19 -1.92
C ARG A 125 -13.86 -11.63 -0.47
N TYR A 126 -13.06 -10.90 0.28
CA TYR A 126 -12.71 -11.22 1.66
C TYR A 126 -13.62 -10.53 2.69
N ILE A 127 -14.27 -9.42 2.31
CA ILE A 127 -15.22 -8.73 3.20
C ILE A 127 -16.47 -9.57 3.32
N ALA A 128 -16.80 -9.99 4.54
CA ALA A 128 -17.99 -10.77 4.85
C ALA A 128 -18.20 -11.97 3.89
N LYS A 129 -17.08 -12.60 3.44
CA LYS A 129 -17.09 -13.73 2.49
C LYS A 129 -17.86 -13.42 1.19
N GLY A 130 -17.80 -12.16 0.71
CA GLY A 130 -18.52 -11.73 -0.49
C GLY A 130 -20.04 -11.60 -0.35
N MET A 131 -20.59 -11.72 0.87
CA MET A 131 -22.05 -11.70 1.08
C MET A 131 -22.68 -10.31 0.98
N VAL A 132 -21.91 -9.24 1.20
CA VAL A 132 -22.46 -7.87 1.25
C VAL A 132 -22.31 -7.16 -0.11
N ILE A 133 -21.16 -7.28 -0.76
CA ILE A 133 -20.90 -6.70 -2.08
C ILE A 133 -20.31 -7.78 -2.98
N ARG A 134 -20.97 -8.05 -4.09
CA ARG A 134 -20.43 -8.98 -5.10
C ARG A 134 -19.33 -8.27 -5.90
N PRO A 135 -18.21 -8.94 -6.26
CA PRO A 135 -17.16 -8.36 -7.12
C PRO A 135 -17.71 -7.72 -8.39
N SER A 136 -18.75 -8.32 -8.99
CA SER A 136 -19.42 -7.76 -10.18
C SER A 136 -20.11 -6.41 -9.96
N MET A 137 -20.36 -5.99 -8.72
CA MET A 137 -20.97 -4.70 -8.38
C MET A 137 -19.91 -3.59 -8.23
N VAL A 138 -18.66 -3.95 -7.95
CA VAL A 138 -17.56 -3.01 -7.73
C VAL A 138 -17.43 -2.04 -8.90
N LYS A 139 -17.46 -2.55 -10.13
CA LYS A 139 -17.37 -1.71 -11.34
C LYS A 139 -18.44 -0.61 -11.41
N TYR A 140 -19.65 -0.87 -10.93
CA TYR A 140 -20.73 0.11 -10.95
C TYR A 140 -20.53 1.18 -9.87
N ILE A 141 -20.05 0.77 -8.69
CA ILE A 141 -19.73 1.68 -7.59
C ILE A 141 -18.59 2.61 -8.00
N VAL A 142 -17.49 2.04 -8.51
CA VAL A 142 -16.32 2.79 -8.98
C VAL A 142 -16.70 3.74 -10.11
N ARG A 143 -17.46 3.26 -11.11
CA ARG A 143 -17.92 4.09 -12.22
C ARG A 143 -18.83 5.22 -11.76
N GLY A 144 -19.73 4.95 -10.80
CA GLY A 144 -20.61 5.97 -10.22
C GLY A 144 -19.83 7.03 -9.44
N PHE A 145 -18.83 6.63 -8.64
CA PHE A 145 -17.95 7.56 -7.93
C PHE A 145 -17.18 8.48 -8.90
N MET A 146 -16.71 7.91 -10.01
CA MET A 146 -15.86 8.63 -10.98
C MET A 146 -16.65 9.37 -12.08
N SER A 147 -17.99 9.37 -12.04
CA SER A 147 -18.82 9.96 -13.13
C SER A 147 -18.62 11.45 -13.34
N ASP A 148 -18.29 12.17 -12.27
CA ASP A 148 -18.23 13.63 -12.23
C ASP A 148 -16.83 14.17 -11.89
N LEU A 149 -15.80 13.37 -12.15
CA LEU A 149 -14.40 13.77 -11.98
C LEU A 149 -13.87 14.39 -13.28
N ASP A 150 -13.04 15.41 -13.14
CA ASP A 150 -12.33 16.03 -14.26
C ASP A 150 -11.15 15.16 -14.74
N GLY A 151 -10.63 14.28 -13.88
CA GLY A 151 -9.59 13.33 -14.26
C GLY A 151 -9.32 12.26 -13.21
N VAL A 152 -8.75 11.15 -13.67
CA VAL A 152 -8.36 10.02 -12.82
C VAL A 152 -6.89 9.68 -13.05
N ILE A 153 -6.14 9.59 -11.97
CA ILE A 153 -4.75 9.14 -11.94
C ILE A 153 -4.73 7.64 -11.68
N CYS A 154 -4.11 6.91 -12.60
CA CYS A 154 -3.86 5.48 -12.51
C CYS A 154 -2.41 5.27 -12.09
N PRO A 155 -2.10 4.62 -10.95
CA PRO A 155 -0.71 4.37 -10.53
C PRO A 155 0.07 3.45 -11.47
N SER A 156 -0.62 2.70 -12.33
CA SER A 156 -0.04 1.78 -13.32
C SER A 156 -0.97 1.55 -14.50
N GLU A 157 -0.45 0.95 -15.56
CA GLU A 157 -1.22 0.47 -16.72
C GLU A 157 -2.29 -0.56 -16.31
N ILE A 158 -2.00 -1.39 -15.30
CA ILE A 158 -2.97 -2.36 -14.76
C ILE A 158 -4.25 -1.65 -14.31
N VAL A 159 -4.09 -0.56 -13.57
CA VAL A 159 -5.23 0.25 -13.09
C VAL A 159 -5.91 0.96 -14.26
N TYR A 160 -5.13 1.49 -15.21
CA TYR A 160 -5.68 2.13 -16.40
C TYR A 160 -6.59 1.18 -17.18
N ASP A 161 -6.11 -0.04 -17.46
CA ASP A 161 -6.85 -1.09 -18.17
C ASP A 161 -8.08 -1.56 -17.38
N LEU A 162 -7.96 -1.66 -16.05
CA LEU A 162 -9.08 -1.99 -15.17
C LEU A 162 -10.19 -0.94 -15.30
N LEU A 163 -9.85 0.34 -15.24
CA LEU A 163 -10.82 1.43 -15.35
C LEU A 163 -11.42 1.56 -16.76
N LEU A 164 -10.69 1.16 -17.81
CA LEU A 164 -11.25 0.99 -19.16
C LEU A 164 -12.30 -0.13 -19.19
N LYS A 165 -11.99 -1.30 -18.59
CA LYS A 165 -12.96 -2.41 -18.46
C LYS A 165 -14.21 -2.01 -17.67
N TYR A 166 -14.07 -1.14 -16.69
CA TYR A 166 -15.19 -0.58 -15.92
C TYR A 166 -15.97 0.48 -16.69
N LYS A 167 -15.49 0.92 -17.85
CA LYS A 167 -16.08 1.98 -18.67
C LYS A 167 -16.19 3.31 -17.92
N VAL A 168 -15.15 3.67 -17.16
CA VAL A 168 -15.04 4.98 -16.52
C VAL A 168 -14.87 6.02 -17.61
N ALA A 169 -15.73 7.07 -17.62
CA ALA A 169 -15.76 8.09 -18.67
C ALA A 169 -14.70 9.19 -18.47
N ALA A 170 -14.36 9.52 -17.21
CA ALA A 170 -13.38 10.55 -16.89
C ALA A 170 -12.04 10.30 -17.61
N GLU A 171 -11.34 11.37 -17.98
CA GLU A 171 -9.98 11.28 -18.54
C GLU A 171 -9.06 10.53 -17.56
N LYS A 172 -8.27 9.60 -18.07
CA LYS A 172 -7.37 8.77 -17.28
C LYS A 172 -5.94 8.99 -17.72
N ARG A 173 -5.03 9.12 -16.76
CA ARG A 173 -3.58 9.17 -17.03
C ARG A 173 -2.84 8.22 -16.10
N VAL A 174 -1.86 7.53 -16.66
CA VAL A 174 -0.92 6.74 -15.85
C VAL A 174 0.13 7.69 -15.28
N ILE A 175 0.12 7.81 -13.95
CA ILE A 175 1.09 8.60 -13.19
C ILE A 175 1.49 7.75 -11.98
N PRO A 176 2.63 7.05 -12.06
CA PRO A 176 3.10 6.22 -10.96
C PRO A 176 3.38 7.04 -9.69
N THR A 177 3.10 6.44 -8.54
CA THR A 177 3.53 6.99 -7.25
C THR A 177 5.04 6.86 -7.13
N GLY A 178 5.72 7.96 -6.85
CA GLY A 178 7.14 7.97 -6.54
C GLY A 178 7.44 7.51 -5.11
N ILE A 179 8.68 7.14 -4.86
CA ILE A 179 9.23 6.89 -3.52
C ILE A 179 10.31 7.92 -3.20
N GLU A 180 10.56 8.13 -1.92
CA GLU A 180 11.66 8.98 -1.44
C GLU A 180 12.93 8.12 -1.37
N LEU A 181 13.76 8.16 -2.41
CA LEU A 181 14.97 7.31 -2.55
C LEU A 181 15.89 7.42 -1.35
N GLU A 182 16.04 8.62 -0.79
CA GLU A 182 16.92 8.91 0.36
C GLU A 182 16.51 8.08 1.60
N LYS A 183 15.25 7.66 1.70
CA LYS A 183 14.77 6.83 2.81
C LYS A 183 15.20 5.36 2.70
N PHE A 184 15.56 4.91 1.51
CA PHE A 184 15.85 3.51 1.22
C PHE A 184 17.33 3.29 0.86
N GLN A 185 17.96 4.21 0.17
CA GLN A 185 19.38 4.11 -0.19
C GLN A 185 20.28 4.11 1.05
N ARG A 186 20.00 4.95 2.06
CA ARG A 186 20.60 4.97 3.40
C ARG A 186 22.05 4.46 3.46
N PRO A 187 23.04 5.20 2.93
CA PRO A 187 24.45 4.78 2.92
C PRO A 187 25.05 4.66 4.33
N GLU A 188 24.42 5.29 5.33
CA GLU A 188 24.82 5.21 6.74
C GLU A 188 24.50 3.85 7.41
N ILE A 189 23.63 3.03 6.83
CA ILE A 189 23.38 1.66 7.31
C ILE A 189 24.60 0.82 6.95
N THR A 190 25.29 0.35 7.97
CA THR A 190 26.53 -0.44 7.86
C THR A 190 26.27 -1.94 7.78
N GLU A 191 27.30 -2.72 7.42
CA GLU A 191 27.24 -4.19 7.49
C GLU A 191 27.06 -4.69 8.93
N GLU A 192 27.54 -3.93 9.93
CA GLU A 192 27.32 -4.24 11.34
C GLU A 192 25.86 -4.12 11.71
N ASP A 193 25.18 -3.04 11.30
CA ASP A 193 23.72 -2.86 11.51
C ASP A 193 22.92 -4.01 10.88
N VAL A 194 23.30 -4.44 9.69
CA VAL A 194 22.67 -5.57 8.98
C VAL A 194 22.91 -6.87 9.74
N SER A 195 24.15 -7.13 10.18
CA SER A 195 24.52 -8.32 10.95
C SER A 195 23.77 -8.37 12.30
N ASP A 196 23.66 -7.23 12.98
CA ASP A 196 22.95 -7.12 14.26
C ASP A 196 21.45 -7.38 14.09
N LEU A 197 20.83 -6.88 13.02
CA LEU A 197 19.43 -7.18 12.74
C LEU A 197 19.23 -8.67 12.44
N ARG A 198 20.09 -9.28 11.61
CA ARG A 198 20.01 -10.72 11.29
C ARG A 198 20.18 -11.57 12.55
N ALA A 199 21.14 -11.26 13.41
CA ALA A 199 21.35 -11.94 14.68
C ALA A 199 20.13 -11.79 15.62
N LYS A 200 19.54 -10.59 15.71
CA LYS A 200 18.30 -10.34 16.48
C LYS A 200 17.12 -11.17 15.96
N LEU A 201 17.06 -11.42 14.65
CA LEU A 201 16.04 -12.25 14.02
C LEU A 201 16.35 -13.76 14.10
N GLY A 202 17.52 -14.14 14.63
CA GLY A 202 17.97 -15.53 14.71
C GLY A 202 18.40 -16.09 13.36
N ILE A 203 18.91 -15.25 12.45
CA ILE A 203 19.35 -15.61 11.10
C ILE A 203 20.87 -15.55 11.05
N SER A 204 21.50 -16.65 10.70
CA SER A 204 22.95 -16.75 10.54
C SER A 204 23.44 -16.06 9.26
N SER A 205 24.74 -15.75 9.21
CA SER A 205 25.33 -15.08 8.04
C SER A 205 25.36 -15.95 6.78
N ASP A 206 25.26 -17.27 6.94
CA ASP A 206 25.23 -18.25 5.87
C ASP A 206 23.82 -18.73 5.49
N GLU A 207 22.78 -18.15 6.10
CA GLU A 207 21.37 -18.39 5.73
C GLU A 207 20.88 -17.33 4.77
N THR A 208 20.07 -17.72 3.79
CA THR A 208 19.37 -16.82 2.86
C THR A 208 18.13 -16.25 3.53
N MET A 209 18.04 -14.94 3.65
CA MET A 209 16.89 -14.22 4.21
C MET A 209 15.94 -13.77 3.12
N LEU A 210 14.76 -14.37 3.06
CA LEU A 210 13.62 -13.89 2.27
C LEU A 210 12.79 -12.93 3.12
N LEU A 211 12.56 -11.71 2.64
CA LEU A 211 11.73 -10.70 3.32
C LEU A 211 10.38 -10.53 2.64
N SER A 212 9.30 -10.80 3.36
CA SER A 212 7.95 -10.37 2.99
C SER A 212 7.53 -9.22 3.91
N LEU A 213 7.44 -8.00 3.36
CA LEU A 213 7.13 -6.79 4.12
C LEU A 213 5.83 -6.19 3.59
N SER A 214 4.75 -6.33 4.35
CA SER A 214 3.43 -5.81 4.00
C SER A 214 2.47 -5.87 5.17
N ARG A 215 1.26 -5.29 5.02
CA ARG A 215 0.15 -5.65 5.89
C ARG A 215 -0.13 -7.15 5.76
N VAL A 216 -0.25 -7.84 6.89
CA VAL A 216 -0.53 -9.29 6.90
C VAL A 216 -2.04 -9.50 6.70
N SER A 217 -2.44 -9.58 5.45
CA SER A 217 -3.82 -9.77 5.01
C SER A 217 -3.87 -10.83 3.90
N TYR A 218 -5.02 -11.45 3.71
CA TYR A 218 -5.16 -12.61 2.81
C TYR A 218 -4.75 -12.29 1.37
N GLU A 219 -5.09 -11.10 0.88
CA GLU A 219 -4.80 -10.64 -0.50
C GLU A 219 -3.30 -10.45 -0.78
N LYS A 220 -2.47 -10.35 0.26
CA LYS A 220 -1.01 -10.29 0.10
C LYS A 220 -0.39 -11.66 -0.19
N ASN A 221 -1.17 -12.71 -0.07
CA ASN A 221 -0.85 -14.07 -0.48
C ASN A 221 0.46 -14.64 0.12
N ILE A 222 0.82 -14.21 1.35
CA ILE A 222 2.00 -14.73 2.07
C ILE A 222 1.86 -16.24 2.29
N GLN A 223 0.63 -16.74 2.41
CA GLN A 223 0.33 -18.17 2.53
C GLN A 223 0.85 -19.01 1.35
N ALA A 224 0.93 -18.45 0.13
CA ALA A 224 1.52 -19.14 -1.02
C ALA A 224 3.04 -19.27 -0.88
N VAL A 225 3.71 -18.20 -0.42
CA VAL A 225 5.15 -18.24 -0.12
C VAL A 225 5.46 -19.32 0.92
N MET A 226 4.68 -19.35 2.00
CA MET A 226 4.84 -20.37 3.05
C MET A 226 4.54 -21.79 2.56
N ALA A 227 3.61 -21.96 1.64
CA ALA A 227 3.29 -23.27 1.06
C ALA A 227 4.40 -23.79 0.14
N ALA A 228 5.16 -22.91 -0.49
CA ALA A 228 6.32 -23.26 -1.33
C ALA A 228 7.57 -23.63 -0.51
N LEU A 229 7.72 -23.09 0.72
CA LEU A 229 8.91 -23.27 1.54
C LEU A 229 9.33 -24.73 1.78
N PRO A 230 8.44 -25.71 2.09
CA PRO A 230 8.86 -27.08 2.27
C PRO A 230 9.67 -27.64 1.09
N SER A 231 9.23 -27.39 -0.15
CA SER A 231 9.97 -27.85 -1.35
C SER A 231 11.30 -27.10 -1.52
N VAL A 232 11.36 -25.82 -1.20
CA VAL A 232 12.62 -25.04 -1.21
C VAL A 232 13.60 -25.62 -0.19
N LEU A 233 13.13 -25.95 1.02
CA LEU A 233 13.96 -26.47 2.12
C LEU A 233 14.46 -27.91 1.88
N GLU A 234 13.85 -28.65 0.95
CA GLU A 234 14.38 -29.95 0.49
C GLU A 234 15.65 -29.78 -0.36
N GLU A 235 15.79 -28.66 -1.08
CA GLU A 235 16.93 -28.35 -1.95
C GLU A 235 17.96 -27.46 -1.25
N GLU A 236 17.51 -26.46 -0.47
CA GLU A 236 18.36 -25.52 0.26
C GLU A 236 17.80 -25.29 1.68
N ASP A 237 18.41 -25.96 2.66
CA ASP A 237 17.95 -25.95 4.05
C ASP A 237 18.27 -24.65 4.81
N LYS A 238 19.13 -23.79 4.23
CA LYS A 238 19.59 -22.52 4.81
C LYS A 238 18.74 -21.32 4.40
N VAL A 239 17.44 -21.52 4.15
CA VAL A 239 16.50 -20.44 3.83
C VAL A 239 15.67 -20.09 5.05
N ARG A 240 15.48 -18.78 5.27
CA ARG A 240 14.62 -18.19 6.31
C ARG A 240 13.64 -17.20 5.70
N LEU A 241 12.38 -17.32 6.06
CA LEU A 241 11.36 -16.34 5.71
C LEU A 241 11.11 -15.37 6.87
N VAL A 242 11.29 -14.09 6.64
CA VAL A 242 10.92 -13.03 7.57
C VAL A 242 9.63 -12.36 7.08
N VAL A 243 8.57 -12.47 7.88
CA VAL A 243 7.29 -11.79 7.63
C VAL A 243 7.24 -10.56 8.52
N ALA A 244 7.52 -9.39 7.92
CA ALA A 244 7.51 -8.10 8.59
C ALA A 244 6.19 -7.36 8.33
N GLY A 245 5.43 -7.17 9.38
CA GLY A 245 4.12 -6.54 9.38
C GLY A 245 3.12 -7.20 10.31
N ASP A 246 1.95 -6.59 10.41
CA ASP A 246 0.85 -7.10 11.21
C ASP A 246 -0.47 -7.03 10.41
N GLY A 247 -1.46 -7.76 10.84
CA GLY A 247 -2.77 -7.74 10.20
C GLY A 247 -3.66 -8.93 10.57
N PRO A 248 -4.91 -8.90 10.07
CA PRO A 248 -5.94 -9.86 10.50
C PRO A 248 -5.63 -11.32 10.13
N TYR A 249 -4.73 -11.57 9.18
CA TYR A 249 -4.38 -12.91 8.70
C TYR A 249 -3.15 -13.53 9.41
N LEU A 250 -2.50 -12.80 10.33
CA LEU A 250 -1.33 -13.28 11.05
C LEU A 250 -1.56 -14.57 11.86
N PRO A 251 -2.70 -14.75 12.57
CA PRO A 251 -2.98 -16.00 13.28
C PRO A 251 -3.07 -17.21 12.35
N ASP A 252 -3.66 -17.03 11.15
CA ASP A 252 -3.78 -18.09 10.15
C ASP A 252 -2.42 -18.51 9.60
N LEU A 253 -1.52 -17.53 9.31
CA LEU A 253 -0.15 -17.81 8.87
C LEU A 253 0.65 -18.57 9.93
N LYS A 254 0.55 -18.19 11.21
CA LYS A 254 1.20 -18.93 12.30
C LYS A 254 0.68 -20.38 12.40
N SER A 255 -0.62 -20.57 12.23
CA SER A 255 -1.23 -21.92 12.19
C SER A 255 -0.75 -22.72 10.98
N GLN A 256 -0.57 -22.05 9.82
CA GLN A 256 -0.03 -22.70 8.61
C GLN A 256 1.43 -23.11 8.80
N ALA A 257 2.29 -22.25 9.36
CA ALA A 257 3.67 -22.58 9.65
C ALA A 257 3.78 -23.88 10.47
N LYS A 258 2.94 -23.99 11.51
CA LYS A 258 2.87 -25.19 12.35
C LYS A 258 2.41 -26.43 11.57
N LYS A 259 1.38 -26.32 10.73
CA LYS A 259 0.89 -27.44 9.92
C LYS A 259 1.90 -27.92 8.91
N LEU A 260 2.74 -27.02 8.38
CA LEU A 260 3.78 -27.33 7.41
C LEU A 260 5.10 -27.77 8.06
N GLY A 261 5.23 -27.69 9.40
CA GLY A 261 6.44 -28.03 10.13
C GLY A 261 7.63 -27.09 9.84
N ILE A 262 7.35 -25.81 9.55
CA ILE A 262 8.34 -24.79 9.21
C ILE A 262 8.39 -23.63 10.23
N GLU A 263 7.93 -23.85 11.45
CA GLU A 263 7.86 -22.80 12.48
C GLU A 263 9.23 -22.20 12.80
N ASP A 264 10.27 -23.01 12.79
CA ASP A 264 11.66 -22.61 13.00
C ASP A 264 12.29 -21.91 11.79
N LYS A 265 11.67 -21.99 10.61
CA LYS A 265 12.12 -21.36 9.36
C LYS A 265 11.43 -20.03 9.06
N VAL A 266 10.40 -19.65 9.83
CA VAL A 266 9.62 -18.42 9.61
C VAL A 266 9.66 -17.52 10.83
N VAL A 267 10.13 -16.28 10.63
CA VAL A 267 10.17 -15.24 11.66
C VAL A 267 9.04 -14.24 11.44
N PHE A 268 8.16 -14.09 12.41
CA PHE A 268 7.09 -13.06 12.38
C PHE A 268 7.49 -11.89 13.28
N THR A 269 7.84 -10.75 12.71
CA THR A 269 8.33 -9.60 13.49
C THR A 269 7.21 -8.75 14.09
N GLY A 270 5.98 -8.84 13.56
CA GLY A 270 4.94 -7.83 13.80
C GLY A 270 5.25 -6.54 13.07
N MET A 271 4.62 -5.45 13.48
CA MET A 271 4.86 -4.12 12.90
C MET A 271 6.30 -3.69 13.16
N ILE A 272 6.97 -3.23 12.11
CA ILE A 272 8.28 -2.56 12.19
C ILE A 272 8.10 -1.04 12.10
N ALA A 273 9.02 -0.30 12.71
CA ALA A 273 8.98 1.16 12.63
C ALA A 273 9.32 1.63 11.21
N PRO A 274 8.66 2.68 10.70
CA PRO A 274 8.92 3.19 9.35
C PRO A 274 10.40 3.56 9.11
N GLY A 275 11.13 3.96 10.14
CA GLY A 275 12.56 4.26 10.06
C GLY A 275 13.47 3.04 9.93
N GLU A 276 12.98 1.85 10.25
CA GLU A 276 13.74 0.59 10.17
C GLU A 276 13.54 -0.13 8.83
N THR A 277 12.58 0.28 8.02
CA THR A 277 12.19 -0.40 6.77
C THR A 277 13.38 -0.62 5.84
N ALA A 278 14.22 0.41 5.65
CA ALA A 278 15.41 0.30 4.81
C ALA A 278 16.43 -0.71 5.34
N LEU A 279 16.58 -0.82 6.66
CA LEU A 279 17.49 -1.80 7.28
C LEU A 279 16.99 -3.23 7.03
N TYR A 280 15.66 -3.48 7.12
CA TYR A 280 15.09 -4.79 6.80
C TYR A 280 15.30 -5.17 5.34
N TYR A 281 15.09 -4.22 4.38
CA TYR A 281 15.40 -4.50 2.98
C TYR A 281 16.89 -4.82 2.79
N LYS A 282 17.79 -3.99 3.31
CA LYS A 282 19.24 -4.23 3.18
C LYS A 282 19.74 -5.51 3.85
N ALA A 283 19.06 -5.97 4.90
CA ALA A 283 19.39 -7.21 5.58
C ALA A 283 18.90 -8.46 4.82
N ALA A 284 17.94 -8.31 3.92
CA ALA A 284 17.38 -9.39 3.12
C ALA A 284 18.23 -9.65 1.88
N ASP A 285 18.38 -10.92 1.54
CA ASP A 285 18.98 -11.35 0.27
C ASP A 285 17.97 -11.17 -0.88
N PHE A 286 16.68 -11.41 -0.58
CA PHE A 286 15.58 -11.17 -1.54
C PHE A 286 14.35 -10.60 -0.82
N PHE A 287 13.67 -9.67 -1.49
CA PHE A 287 12.30 -9.31 -1.14
C PHE A 287 11.32 -10.21 -1.90
N ILE A 288 10.41 -10.88 -1.18
CA ILE A 288 9.46 -11.83 -1.79
C ILE A 288 8.02 -11.40 -1.63
N SER A 289 7.24 -11.45 -2.71
CA SER A 289 5.82 -11.15 -2.71
C SER A 289 5.03 -12.01 -3.70
N ALA A 290 4.05 -12.72 -3.20
CA ALA A 290 3.08 -13.48 -4.00
C ALA A 290 1.74 -12.73 -4.21
N SER A 291 1.71 -11.42 -3.93
CA SER A 291 0.50 -10.60 -4.11
C SER A 291 0.13 -10.47 -5.58
N THR A 292 -1.14 -10.75 -5.90
CA THR A 292 -1.73 -10.55 -7.24
C THR A 292 -2.64 -9.32 -7.30
N SER A 293 -2.78 -8.57 -6.19
CA SER A 293 -3.74 -7.47 -6.03
C SER A 293 -3.08 -6.09 -5.91
N GLU A 294 -1.83 -5.95 -6.36
CA GLU A 294 -1.13 -4.67 -6.30
C GLU A 294 -1.59 -3.72 -7.42
N THR A 295 -1.88 -2.49 -7.06
CA THR A 295 -2.12 -1.42 -8.04
C THR A 295 -0.82 -0.90 -8.65
N GLN A 296 0.25 -0.87 -7.86
CA GLN A 296 1.62 -0.56 -8.25
C GLN A 296 2.63 -1.37 -7.43
N GLY A 297 2.40 -1.49 -6.11
CA GLY A 297 3.29 -2.21 -5.20
C GLY A 297 4.54 -1.39 -4.86
N LEU A 298 4.41 -0.36 -4.02
CA LEU A 298 5.52 0.49 -3.62
C LEU A 298 6.67 -0.28 -2.97
N THR A 299 6.36 -1.37 -2.28
CA THR A 299 7.35 -2.25 -1.62
C THR A 299 8.36 -2.85 -2.59
N TYR A 300 8.00 -3.08 -3.85
CA TYR A 300 8.95 -3.51 -4.89
C TYR A 300 9.99 -2.42 -5.18
N LEU A 301 9.52 -1.18 -5.34
CA LEU A 301 10.41 -0.04 -5.60
C LEU A 301 11.29 0.28 -4.38
N GLU A 302 10.74 0.12 -3.18
CA GLU A 302 11.45 0.30 -1.90
C GLU A 302 12.59 -0.74 -1.76
N ALA A 303 12.31 -2.01 -2.08
CA ALA A 303 13.31 -3.08 -2.08
C ALA A 303 14.44 -2.79 -3.07
N LEU A 304 14.11 -2.49 -4.33
CA LEU A 304 15.08 -2.16 -5.37
C LEU A 304 15.90 -0.91 -5.02
N ALA A 305 15.27 0.13 -4.45
CA ALA A 305 15.97 1.33 -4.00
C ALA A 305 16.94 1.05 -2.85
N SER A 306 16.68 0.02 -2.04
CA SER A 306 17.57 -0.47 -0.98
C SER A 306 18.69 -1.38 -1.50
N GLY A 307 18.67 -1.75 -2.78
CA GLY A 307 19.61 -2.67 -3.40
C GLY A 307 19.22 -4.15 -3.27
N THR A 308 17.98 -4.44 -2.85
CA THR A 308 17.50 -5.82 -2.62
C THR A 308 16.73 -6.31 -3.84
N PRO A 309 17.16 -7.40 -4.50
CA PRO A 309 16.43 -7.99 -5.62
C PRO A 309 15.10 -8.58 -5.15
N ILE A 310 14.16 -8.70 -6.09
CA ILE A 310 12.80 -9.15 -5.76
C ILE A 310 12.47 -10.51 -6.37
N ILE A 311 11.66 -11.31 -5.67
CA ILE A 311 10.98 -12.50 -6.20
C ILE A 311 9.48 -12.20 -6.13
N ALA A 312 8.80 -12.11 -7.27
CA ALA A 312 7.42 -11.68 -7.26
C ALA A 312 6.56 -12.37 -8.33
N HIS A 313 5.24 -12.41 -8.05
CA HIS A 313 4.27 -12.79 -9.08
C HIS A 313 4.27 -11.72 -10.18
N GLY A 314 4.58 -12.14 -11.42
CA GLY A 314 4.71 -11.27 -12.59
C GLY A 314 3.38 -10.63 -12.99
N ASN A 315 3.44 -9.40 -13.46
CA ASN A 315 2.33 -8.65 -14.02
C ASN A 315 2.87 -7.56 -14.96
N LEU A 316 1.99 -6.93 -15.74
CA LEU A 316 2.36 -5.89 -16.71
C LEU A 316 3.23 -4.75 -16.15
N TYR A 317 3.03 -4.39 -14.87
CA TYR A 317 3.87 -3.36 -14.25
C TYR A 317 5.27 -3.90 -13.94
N LEU A 318 5.36 -5.07 -13.30
CA LEU A 318 6.64 -5.67 -12.92
C LEU A 318 7.45 -6.13 -14.12
N ASP A 319 6.81 -6.56 -15.22
CA ASP A 319 7.48 -6.91 -16.48
C ASP A 319 8.27 -5.73 -17.06
N ASN A 320 7.82 -4.50 -16.80
CA ASN A 320 8.52 -3.28 -17.20
C ASN A 320 9.55 -2.79 -16.18
N VAL A 321 9.48 -3.24 -14.93
CA VAL A 321 10.40 -2.87 -13.83
C VAL A 321 11.56 -3.85 -13.74
N ILE A 322 11.28 -5.16 -13.81
CA ILE A 322 12.27 -6.23 -13.71
C ILE A 322 12.70 -6.64 -15.12
N THR A 323 13.59 -5.85 -15.70
CA THR A 323 14.09 -6.04 -17.06
C THR A 323 15.44 -6.80 -17.10
N ASP A 324 16.04 -7.03 -15.96
CA ASP A 324 17.31 -7.74 -15.79
C ASP A 324 17.24 -8.64 -14.56
N GLN A 325 17.88 -9.80 -14.61
CA GLN A 325 17.94 -10.76 -13.50
C GLN A 325 18.59 -10.18 -12.24
N MET A 326 19.46 -9.18 -12.36
CA MET A 326 20.04 -8.51 -11.21
C MET A 326 18.99 -7.78 -10.34
N PHE A 327 17.82 -7.44 -10.90
CA PHE A 327 16.72 -6.81 -10.16
C PHE A 327 15.78 -7.85 -9.54
N GLY A 328 15.85 -9.10 -9.98
CA GLY A 328 15.07 -10.20 -9.40
C GLY A 328 14.48 -11.16 -10.43
N THR A 329 13.57 -11.99 -9.93
CA THR A 329 12.90 -13.05 -10.71
C THR A 329 11.37 -12.88 -10.63
N LEU A 330 10.70 -13.02 -11.76
CA LEU A 330 9.25 -13.06 -11.86
C LEU A 330 8.77 -14.48 -12.15
N TYR A 331 7.72 -14.92 -11.46
CA TYR A 331 7.01 -16.16 -11.75
C TYR A 331 5.54 -15.86 -12.07
N TYR A 332 4.86 -16.72 -12.84
CA TYR A 332 3.51 -16.44 -13.35
C TYR A 332 2.48 -17.49 -12.92
N HIS A 333 2.91 -18.63 -12.40
CA HIS A 333 2.03 -19.66 -11.87
C HIS A 333 2.49 -20.05 -10.45
N ASP A 334 1.57 -20.32 -9.56
CA ASP A 334 1.89 -20.65 -8.16
C ASP A 334 2.84 -21.85 -8.02
N ASN A 335 2.77 -22.79 -8.97
CA ASN A 335 3.67 -23.95 -8.98
C ASN A 335 5.14 -23.60 -9.31
N ASP A 336 5.38 -22.44 -9.89
CA ASP A 336 6.73 -21.99 -10.27
C ASP A 336 7.42 -21.24 -9.12
N LEU A 337 6.67 -20.91 -8.06
CA LEU A 337 7.18 -20.11 -6.95
C LEU A 337 8.37 -20.77 -6.22
N ALA A 338 8.32 -22.07 -5.97
CA ALA A 338 9.42 -22.78 -5.31
C ALA A 338 10.72 -22.73 -6.16
N GLY A 339 10.58 -22.89 -7.48
CA GLY A 339 11.73 -22.80 -8.40
C GLY A 339 12.20 -21.37 -8.66
N ALA A 340 11.43 -20.35 -8.27
CA ALA A 340 11.84 -18.96 -8.35
C ALA A 340 12.59 -18.47 -7.11
N ILE A 341 12.44 -19.19 -5.99
CA ILE A 341 13.16 -18.97 -4.73
C ILE A 341 14.52 -19.66 -4.79
#